data_dedebb37e09d1e9f0430533dd0ab9d07
#
_entry.id   dedebb37e09d1e9f0430533dd0ab9d07
#
_cell.length_a   1.000
_cell.length_b   1.000
_cell.length_c   1.000
_cell.angle_alpha   90.00
_cell.angle_beta   90.00
_cell.angle_gamma   90.00
#
_symmetry.space_group_name_H-M   'P 1'
#
loop_
_entity.id
_entity.type
_entity.pdbx_description
1 polymer ?
#
loop_
_entity_poly.entity_id
_entity_poly.type
_entity_poly.pdbx_seq_one_letter_code
_entity_poly.pdbx_strand_id
1 'polypeptide(L)'
;MATEKGMSSQMGKGMTMSDQRGGHLYMQTNETRNFIIHYRRSANGAIAEVERTATGGAGSGVFKPVSGQESAPNDFEGAGSVILRPDRRFLFATNGGDNSVSSFSVGEDGRLTLLDTKPTGNAVEGRSGTAKSLVYVPSSSTLVVLHSFGPDHLRLMTVDDDGKLTPRPERYTMNTHDKPDRMATMATLSPNEKFLFVGTTFDQPPAPNPDGSPIIWVQKHGAPHSIASNAPDPDGLALFHVGEDGALGQASFHDGRGASPWYIAFLHNQQDTFVLGYAVGDGVSMGKIDADGKITISSPVMIDTSAGRPSELCWLSVSPDDRTVYATNFGYSNVSSYRINGKGLEIAKDPACPKVPGDGTFRALNGVVSSGPSDNWLTPDGAYFYQIYGNASKLVGYATRPDGSLEEVTSAAIPYNSPQGLAGF
;
A
#
# COMPACT_ATOMS: atom_id res chain seq x y z
N MET A 1 -73.52 21.54 -4.95
CA MET A 1 -72.55 21.06 -6.01
C MET A 1 -71.16 21.38 -5.56
N ALA A 2 -70.50 20.39 -5.09
CA ALA A 2 -69.10 20.48 -4.60
C ALA A 2 -68.15 20.19 -5.74
N THR A 3 -67.07 20.97 -5.90
CA THR A 3 -65.93 20.63 -6.75
C THR A 3 -64.70 20.61 -5.88
N GLU A 4 -64.17 19.40 -5.69
CA GLU A 4 -62.87 19.10 -5.14
C GLU A 4 -61.77 19.70 -6.02
N LYS A 5 -60.79 20.35 -5.42
CA LYS A 5 -59.51 20.65 -6.05
C LYS A 5 -58.42 19.88 -5.31
N GLY A 6 -57.82 18.98 -6.05
CA GLY A 6 -56.77 18.08 -5.56
C GLY A 6 -55.49 18.81 -5.14
N MET A 7 -54.93 18.35 -4.05
CA MET A 7 -53.60 18.62 -3.61
C MET A 7 -52.60 17.82 -4.46
N SER A 8 -51.77 18.53 -5.26
CA SER A 8 -50.62 17.90 -5.90
C SER A 8 -49.49 17.77 -4.88
N SER A 9 -49.18 16.54 -4.51
CA SER A 9 -47.99 16.21 -3.76
C SER A 9 -46.74 16.44 -4.64
N GLN A 10 -45.85 17.32 -4.25
CA GLN A 10 -44.50 17.36 -4.77
C GLN A 10 -43.77 16.13 -4.26
N MET A 11 -43.65 15.12 -5.10
CA MET A 11 -42.72 14.02 -4.89
C MET A 11 -41.29 14.59 -4.99
N GLY A 12 -40.56 14.45 -3.89
CA GLY A 12 -39.12 14.72 -3.84
C GLY A 12 -38.39 13.93 -4.92
N LYS A 13 -37.41 14.56 -5.55
CA LYS A 13 -36.48 13.93 -6.48
C LYS A 13 -35.88 12.71 -5.78
N GLY A 14 -36.21 11.53 -6.29
CA GLY A 14 -35.65 10.28 -5.80
C GLY A 14 -34.13 10.30 -5.92
N MET A 15 -33.45 10.10 -4.81
CA MET A 15 -32.06 9.68 -4.79
C MET A 15 -31.93 8.44 -5.67
N THR A 16 -31.00 8.48 -6.61
CA THR A 16 -30.71 7.35 -7.49
C THR A 16 -30.27 6.16 -6.63
N MET A 17 -30.67 4.95 -6.99
CA MET A 17 -30.35 3.72 -6.24
C MET A 17 -28.82 3.45 -6.13
N SER A 18 -27.96 4.22 -6.79
CA SER A 18 -26.50 4.17 -6.64
C SER A 18 -26.00 4.78 -5.32
N ASP A 19 -26.74 5.71 -4.72
CA ASP A 19 -26.31 6.43 -3.50
C ASP A 19 -26.62 5.67 -2.19
N GLN A 20 -27.29 4.52 -2.27
CA GLN A 20 -27.63 3.71 -1.09
C GLN A 20 -26.83 2.42 -0.96
N ARG A 21 -25.88 2.14 -1.85
CA ARG A 21 -25.13 0.88 -1.80
C ARG A 21 -23.86 1.08 -1.00
N GLY A 22 -23.81 0.44 0.16
CA GLY A 22 -22.56 0.10 0.82
C GLY A 22 -21.65 -0.67 -0.15
N GLY A 23 -20.47 -1.04 0.31
CA GLY A 23 -19.50 -1.77 -0.50
C GLY A 23 -18.83 -2.87 0.31
N HIS A 24 -17.70 -3.28 -0.16
CA HIS A 24 -16.91 -4.34 0.43
C HIS A 24 -15.47 -3.87 0.68
N LEU A 25 -14.87 -4.36 1.75
CA LEU A 25 -13.48 -4.11 2.09
C LEU A 25 -12.83 -5.43 2.48
N TYR A 26 -11.62 -5.65 2.00
CA TYR A 26 -10.85 -6.87 2.22
C TYR A 26 -9.50 -6.52 2.81
N MET A 27 -9.07 -7.27 3.81
CA MET A 27 -7.80 -7.12 4.50
C MET A 27 -7.19 -8.49 4.76
N GLN A 28 -5.89 -8.67 4.52
CA GLN A 28 -5.24 -9.92 4.92
C GLN A 28 -4.71 -9.84 6.34
N THR A 29 -4.72 -10.97 7.06
CA THR A 29 -4.21 -11.05 8.42
C THR A 29 -2.70 -11.16 8.48
N ASN A 30 -2.08 -11.68 7.42
CA ASN A 30 -0.65 -11.98 7.32
C ASN A 30 -0.11 -12.84 8.49
N GLU A 31 -0.99 -13.61 9.14
CA GLU A 31 -0.62 -14.60 10.15
C GLU A 31 0.06 -15.81 9.50
N THR A 32 0.72 -16.66 10.27
CA THR A 32 1.33 -17.91 9.76
C THR A 32 0.34 -18.81 9.05
N ARG A 33 -0.92 -18.79 9.45
CA ARG A 33 -2.06 -19.25 8.66
C ARG A 33 -2.80 -18.01 8.18
N ASN A 34 -2.58 -17.65 6.91
CA ASN A 34 -3.06 -16.40 6.38
C ASN A 34 -4.55 -16.46 6.00
N PHE A 35 -5.27 -15.37 6.25
CA PHE A 35 -6.70 -15.21 5.90
C PHE A 35 -6.93 -13.86 5.26
N ILE A 36 -8.00 -13.80 4.44
CA ILE A 36 -8.63 -12.54 4.04
C ILE A 36 -9.86 -12.34 4.90
N ILE A 37 -9.93 -11.21 5.60
CA ILE A 37 -11.12 -10.76 6.31
C ILE A 37 -11.94 -9.90 5.34
N HIS A 38 -13.19 -10.29 5.14
CA HIS A 38 -14.16 -9.53 4.37
C HIS A 38 -15.06 -8.72 5.30
N TYR A 39 -15.13 -7.43 5.07
CA TYR A 39 -16.05 -6.51 5.74
C TYR A 39 -17.11 -6.02 4.75
N ARG A 40 -18.36 -5.96 5.19
CA ARG A 40 -19.40 -5.18 4.51
C ARG A 40 -19.31 -3.74 4.98
N ARG A 41 -19.25 -2.82 4.03
CA ARG A 41 -19.25 -1.38 4.26
C ARG A 41 -20.65 -0.82 4.03
N SER A 42 -21.19 -0.12 5.00
CA SER A 42 -22.48 0.61 4.89
C SER A 42 -22.29 1.95 4.17
N ALA A 43 -23.38 2.53 3.72
CA ALA A 43 -23.37 3.84 3.03
C ALA A 43 -22.82 4.98 3.91
N ASN A 44 -22.90 4.87 5.23
CA ASN A 44 -22.33 5.83 6.18
C ASN A 44 -20.86 5.53 6.58
N GLY A 45 -20.20 4.63 5.86
CA GLY A 45 -18.80 4.26 6.10
C GLY A 45 -18.57 3.23 7.21
N ALA A 46 -19.59 2.82 7.97
CA ALA A 46 -19.43 1.78 8.97
C ALA A 46 -19.10 0.43 8.34
N ILE A 47 -18.24 -0.36 9.00
CA ILE A 47 -17.86 -1.70 8.54
C ILE A 47 -18.28 -2.77 9.55
N ALA A 48 -18.63 -3.95 9.03
CA ALA A 48 -18.92 -5.13 9.81
C ALA A 48 -18.27 -6.34 9.16
N GLU A 49 -17.54 -7.15 9.95
CA GLU A 49 -16.95 -8.40 9.48
C GLU A 49 -18.04 -9.37 9.03
N VAL A 50 -17.85 -9.95 7.84
CA VAL A 50 -18.76 -10.92 7.22
C VAL A 50 -18.22 -12.33 7.32
N GLU A 51 -16.91 -12.48 6.99
CA GLU A 51 -16.24 -13.79 6.97
C GLU A 51 -14.72 -13.64 6.99
N ARG A 52 -14.05 -14.76 7.27
CA ARG A 52 -12.62 -14.94 7.09
C ARG A 52 -12.38 -16.13 6.18
N THR A 53 -11.72 -15.91 5.05
CA THR A 53 -11.42 -16.95 4.07
C THR A 53 -9.92 -17.24 4.09
N ALA A 54 -9.55 -18.52 4.33
CA ALA A 54 -8.14 -18.91 4.34
C ALA A 54 -7.53 -18.73 2.94
N THR A 55 -6.31 -18.20 2.88
CA THR A 55 -5.57 -18.02 1.62
C THR A 55 -4.97 -19.33 1.10
N GLY A 56 -4.85 -20.35 1.95
CA GLY A 56 -4.14 -21.59 1.62
C GLY A 56 -2.62 -21.46 1.71
N GLY A 57 -2.09 -20.26 1.95
CA GLY A 57 -0.67 -19.98 2.14
C GLY A 57 -0.36 -19.43 3.55
N ALA A 58 0.92 -19.18 3.80
CA ALA A 58 1.43 -18.65 5.07
C ALA A 58 1.80 -17.18 4.93
N GLY A 59 1.26 -16.34 5.82
CA GLY A 59 1.77 -14.98 6.00
C GLY A 59 3.10 -14.98 6.74
N SER A 60 3.77 -13.83 6.77
CA SER A 60 5.06 -13.68 7.45
C SER A 60 4.97 -13.77 8.98
N GLY A 61 3.76 -13.77 9.51
CA GLY A 61 3.52 -13.84 10.94
C GLY A 61 3.98 -12.58 11.66
N VAL A 62 4.58 -12.79 12.84
CA VAL A 62 5.00 -11.70 13.72
C VAL A 62 6.49 -11.35 13.62
N PHE A 63 7.28 -12.18 12.91
CA PHE A 63 8.72 -11.97 12.78
C PHE A 63 9.06 -11.10 11.57
N LYS A 64 10.01 -10.18 11.75
CA LYS A 64 10.51 -9.30 10.72
C LYS A 64 11.99 -9.58 10.44
N PRO A 65 12.32 -10.27 9.34
CA PRO A 65 13.71 -10.59 9.02
C PRO A 65 14.61 -9.35 8.91
N VAL A 66 14.06 -8.23 8.43
CA VAL A 66 14.83 -6.99 8.23
C VAL A 66 15.07 -6.25 9.54
N SER A 67 14.02 -6.07 10.35
CA SER A 67 14.12 -5.33 11.62
C SER A 67 14.63 -6.20 12.78
N GLY A 68 14.62 -7.53 12.64
CA GLY A 68 14.99 -8.47 13.69
C GLY A 68 14.03 -8.47 14.89
N GLN A 69 12.86 -7.88 14.75
CA GLN A 69 11.83 -7.86 15.79
C GLN A 69 11.03 -9.16 15.75
N GLU A 70 10.79 -9.76 16.93
CA GLU A 70 9.93 -10.94 17.03
C GLU A 70 8.46 -10.62 16.82
N SER A 71 8.07 -9.38 17.13
CA SER A 71 6.68 -8.92 17.05
C SER A 71 6.66 -7.44 16.66
N ALA A 72 6.19 -7.16 15.47
CA ALA A 72 6.03 -5.80 14.97
C ALA A 72 5.06 -5.77 13.79
N PRO A 73 4.39 -4.65 13.52
CA PRO A 73 3.71 -4.43 12.25
C PRO A 73 4.67 -4.64 11.10
N ASN A 74 4.19 -5.19 10.00
CA ASN A 74 5.04 -5.48 8.86
C ASN A 74 5.09 -4.29 7.89
N ASP A 75 5.93 -3.31 8.17
CA ASP A 75 6.17 -2.15 7.35
C ASP A 75 6.93 -2.45 6.03
N PHE A 76 7.62 -3.59 5.98
CA PHE A 76 8.38 -4.01 4.80
C PHE A 76 7.61 -4.93 3.84
N GLU A 77 6.44 -5.36 4.25
CA GLU A 77 5.54 -6.18 3.45
C GLU A 77 4.21 -5.45 3.30
N GLY A 78 3.47 -5.74 2.23
CA GLY A 78 2.06 -5.43 2.18
C GLY A 78 1.60 -4.16 1.49
N ALA A 79 2.47 -3.32 0.99
CA ALA A 79 2.03 -2.23 0.11
C ALA A 79 1.45 -2.81 -1.19
N GLY A 80 0.11 -2.84 -1.29
CA GLY A 80 -0.59 -3.49 -2.40
C GLY A 80 -0.54 -5.03 -2.35
N SER A 81 -0.51 -5.63 -1.17
CA SER A 81 -0.47 -7.09 -1.00
C SER A 81 -1.82 -7.77 -1.24
N VAL A 82 -2.91 -7.01 -1.20
CA VAL A 82 -4.27 -7.45 -1.58
C VAL A 82 -4.77 -6.52 -2.67
N ILE A 83 -5.13 -7.07 -3.82
CA ILE A 83 -5.68 -6.31 -4.94
C ILE A 83 -6.94 -6.96 -5.50
N LEU A 84 -7.82 -6.14 -6.04
CA LEU A 84 -8.96 -6.58 -6.85
C LEU A 84 -8.62 -6.44 -8.34
N ARG A 85 -9.03 -7.42 -9.15
CA ARG A 85 -9.05 -7.23 -10.60
C ARG A 85 -10.01 -6.08 -10.95
N PRO A 86 -9.75 -5.28 -11.99
CA PRO A 86 -10.59 -4.10 -12.31
C PRO A 86 -12.08 -4.40 -12.48
N ASP A 87 -12.43 -5.60 -12.97
CA ASP A 87 -13.82 -6.05 -13.11
C ASP A 87 -14.45 -6.55 -11.80
N ARG A 88 -13.68 -6.58 -10.69
CA ARG A 88 -14.08 -7.02 -9.35
C ARG A 88 -14.50 -8.49 -9.24
N ARG A 89 -14.24 -9.31 -10.26
CA ARG A 89 -14.56 -10.74 -10.25
C ARG A 89 -13.56 -11.56 -9.43
N PHE A 90 -12.34 -11.07 -9.30
CA PHE A 90 -11.26 -11.78 -8.60
C PHE A 90 -10.50 -10.85 -7.66
N LEU A 91 -10.03 -11.44 -6.56
CA LEU A 91 -9.13 -10.85 -5.60
C LEU A 91 -7.85 -11.70 -5.55
N PHE A 92 -6.70 -11.02 -5.45
CA PHE A 92 -5.40 -11.66 -5.30
C PHE A 92 -4.74 -11.20 -4.01
N ALA A 93 -4.01 -12.10 -3.35
CA ALA A 93 -3.29 -11.79 -2.13
C ALA A 93 -1.93 -12.49 -2.10
N THR A 94 -0.92 -11.80 -1.57
CA THR A 94 0.40 -12.39 -1.32
C THR A 94 0.39 -13.20 -0.02
N ASN A 95 1.26 -14.21 0.05
CA ASN A 95 1.60 -14.93 1.26
C ASN A 95 3.12 -14.85 1.43
N GLY A 96 3.56 -13.86 2.22
CA GLY A 96 4.99 -13.54 2.36
C GLY A 96 5.79 -14.59 3.13
N GLY A 97 5.13 -15.43 3.93
CA GLY A 97 5.80 -16.44 4.73
C GLY A 97 6.22 -17.69 3.97
N ASP A 98 5.53 -18.02 2.87
CA ASP A 98 5.86 -19.16 2.00
C ASP A 98 6.11 -18.78 0.54
N ASN A 99 6.14 -17.49 0.23
CA ASN A 99 6.31 -16.96 -1.12
C ASN A 99 5.29 -17.55 -2.11
N SER A 100 4.03 -17.50 -1.74
CA SER A 100 2.93 -17.88 -2.63
C SER A 100 1.96 -16.72 -2.88
N VAL A 101 1.08 -16.90 -3.86
CA VAL A 101 -0.02 -15.98 -4.18
C VAL A 101 -1.30 -16.78 -4.24
N SER A 102 -2.35 -16.22 -3.67
CA SER A 102 -3.69 -16.79 -3.66
C SER A 102 -4.63 -15.97 -4.53
N SER A 103 -5.51 -16.67 -5.25
CA SER A 103 -6.59 -16.04 -6.00
C SER A 103 -7.95 -16.52 -5.47
N PHE A 104 -8.92 -15.60 -5.51
CA PHE A 104 -10.28 -15.84 -5.05
C PHE A 104 -11.28 -15.32 -6.09
N SER A 105 -12.40 -16.01 -6.25
CA SER A 105 -13.56 -15.38 -6.86
C SER A 105 -14.29 -14.53 -5.84
N VAL A 106 -14.85 -13.41 -6.32
CA VAL A 106 -15.66 -12.50 -5.53
C VAL A 106 -17.11 -12.66 -5.95
N GLY A 107 -17.96 -13.14 -5.04
CA GLY A 107 -19.41 -13.30 -5.28
C GLY A 107 -20.13 -11.95 -5.37
N GLU A 108 -21.37 -11.98 -5.83
CA GLU A 108 -22.23 -10.79 -5.92
C GLU A 108 -22.47 -10.13 -4.53
N ASP A 109 -22.41 -10.91 -3.48
CA ASP A 109 -22.50 -10.47 -2.08
C ASP A 109 -21.15 -10.10 -1.46
N GLY A 110 -20.08 -10.13 -2.27
CA GLY A 110 -18.70 -9.84 -1.88
C GLY A 110 -17.98 -11.00 -1.19
N ARG A 111 -18.62 -12.16 -1.00
CA ARG A 111 -17.98 -13.31 -0.37
C ARG A 111 -16.90 -13.90 -1.26
N LEU A 112 -15.86 -14.42 -0.60
CA LEU A 112 -14.69 -14.96 -1.28
C LEU A 112 -14.75 -16.50 -1.35
N THR A 113 -14.39 -17.03 -2.51
CA THR A 113 -14.10 -18.46 -2.67
C THR A 113 -12.66 -18.62 -3.15
N LEU A 114 -11.82 -19.33 -2.41
CA LEU A 114 -10.45 -19.62 -2.82
C LEU A 114 -10.48 -20.47 -4.09
N LEU A 115 -9.78 -20.00 -5.12
CA LEU A 115 -9.65 -20.67 -6.41
C LEU A 115 -8.33 -21.40 -6.55
N ASP A 116 -7.25 -20.74 -6.10
CA ASP A 116 -5.89 -21.24 -6.30
C ASP A 116 -4.92 -20.65 -5.27
N THR A 117 -3.83 -21.38 -4.98
CA THR A 117 -2.67 -20.89 -4.26
C THR A 117 -1.43 -21.45 -4.93
N LYS A 118 -0.56 -20.59 -5.45
CA LYS A 118 0.62 -20.98 -6.23
C LYS A 118 1.89 -20.38 -5.65
N PRO A 119 2.97 -21.18 -5.53
CA PRO A 119 4.28 -20.64 -5.17
C PRO A 119 4.79 -19.70 -6.26
N THR A 120 5.48 -18.65 -5.87
CA THR A 120 6.12 -17.70 -6.79
C THR A 120 7.37 -18.29 -7.44
N GLY A 121 7.91 -19.35 -6.87
CA GLY A 121 9.17 -19.96 -7.28
C GLY A 121 10.41 -19.37 -6.61
N ASN A 122 10.25 -18.42 -5.70
CA ASN A 122 11.36 -17.92 -4.88
C ASN A 122 11.53 -18.79 -3.64
N ALA A 123 12.79 -19.01 -3.25
CA ALA A 123 13.10 -19.69 -2.01
C ALA A 123 12.64 -18.88 -0.78
N VAL A 124 12.32 -19.59 0.30
CA VAL A 124 11.98 -19.00 1.61
C VAL A 124 13.17 -19.22 2.54
N GLU A 125 14.30 -18.57 2.24
CA GLU A 125 15.53 -18.72 3.02
C GLU A 125 16.19 -17.37 3.28
N GLY A 126 16.49 -17.08 4.53
CA GLY A 126 17.19 -15.88 4.95
C GLY A 126 16.44 -14.61 4.55
N ARG A 127 17.09 -13.74 3.74
CA ARG A 127 16.52 -12.49 3.21
C ARG A 127 15.94 -12.66 1.80
N SER A 128 15.87 -13.87 1.28
CA SER A 128 15.38 -14.15 -0.06
C SER A 128 13.87 -14.16 -0.10
N GLY A 129 13.30 -13.44 -1.05
CA GLY A 129 11.87 -13.46 -1.33
C GLY A 129 11.06 -12.48 -0.49
N THR A 130 10.08 -12.96 0.23
CA THR A 130 8.98 -12.21 0.85
C THR A 130 8.09 -11.52 -0.17
N ALA A 131 7.12 -12.28 -0.71
CA ALA A 131 6.11 -11.75 -1.60
C ALA A 131 5.29 -10.68 -0.89
N LYS A 132 5.26 -9.45 -1.44
CA LYS A 132 4.73 -8.28 -0.72
C LYS A 132 3.72 -7.44 -1.48
N SER A 133 3.87 -7.30 -2.78
CA SER A 133 3.05 -6.39 -3.59
C SER A 133 2.63 -7.06 -4.88
N LEU A 134 1.44 -6.76 -5.33
CA LEU A 134 0.83 -7.30 -6.54
C LEU A 134 0.45 -6.18 -7.49
N VAL A 135 0.62 -6.44 -8.77
CA VAL A 135 0.12 -5.59 -9.85
C VAL A 135 -0.52 -6.47 -10.90
N TYR A 136 -1.77 -6.19 -11.26
CA TYR A 136 -2.43 -6.85 -12.38
C TYR A 136 -2.29 -6.00 -13.64
N VAL A 137 -1.85 -6.61 -14.75
CA VAL A 137 -1.75 -6.00 -16.08
C VAL A 137 -2.94 -6.46 -16.91
N PRO A 138 -3.97 -5.63 -17.09
CA PRO A 138 -5.23 -6.03 -17.75
C PRO A 138 -5.04 -6.51 -19.18
N SER A 139 -4.22 -5.82 -19.99
CA SER A 139 -4.04 -6.09 -21.42
C SER A 139 -3.49 -7.50 -21.70
N SER A 140 -2.72 -8.06 -20.77
CA SER A 140 -2.07 -9.38 -20.94
C SER A 140 -2.55 -10.43 -19.94
N SER A 141 -3.51 -10.09 -19.05
CA SER A 141 -3.93 -10.94 -17.93
C SER A 141 -2.76 -11.46 -17.10
N THR A 142 -1.74 -10.62 -16.90
CA THR A 142 -0.53 -10.96 -16.14
C THR A 142 -0.61 -10.39 -14.75
N LEU A 143 -0.33 -11.20 -13.74
CA LEU A 143 -0.13 -10.79 -12.37
C LEU A 143 1.37 -10.70 -12.08
N VAL A 144 1.84 -9.50 -11.78
CA VAL A 144 3.23 -9.24 -11.35
C VAL A 144 3.29 -9.38 -9.84
N VAL A 145 4.22 -10.17 -9.35
CA VAL A 145 4.47 -10.41 -7.92
C VAL A 145 5.81 -9.80 -7.55
N LEU A 146 5.79 -8.79 -6.71
CA LEU A 146 6.99 -8.16 -6.16
C LEU A 146 7.36 -8.82 -4.84
N HIS A 147 8.66 -9.11 -4.67
CA HIS A 147 9.27 -9.59 -3.43
C HIS A 147 10.13 -8.48 -2.83
N SER A 148 10.20 -8.44 -1.51
CA SER A 148 11.02 -7.45 -0.78
C SER A 148 12.51 -7.58 -1.14
N PHE A 149 12.98 -8.79 -1.35
CA PHE A 149 14.40 -9.09 -1.54
C PHE A 149 14.67 -9.87 -2.81
N GLY A 150 15.84 -9.59 -3.41
CA GLY A 150 16.38 -10.29 -4.56
C GLY A 150 16.97 -11.67 -4.23
N PRO A 151 17.59 -12.30 -5.24
CA PRO A 151 17.84 -11.73 -6.57
C PRO A 151 16.60 -11.64 -7.49
N ASP A 152 15.58 -12.46 -7.28
CA ASP A 152 14.39 -12.51 -8.12
C ASP A 152 13.30 -11.60 -7.52
N HIS A 153 13.46 -10.28 -7.64
CA HIS A 153 12.50 -9.32 -7.07
C HIS A 153 11.11 -9.44 -7.69
N LEU A 154 11.02 -9.70 -8.98
CA LEU A 154 9.74 -9.77 -9.68
C LEU A 154 9.56 -11.13 -10.35
N ARG A 155 8.38 -11.69 -10.15
CA ARG A 155 7.90 -12.92 -10.78
C ARG A 155 6.57 -12.63 -11.45
N LEU A 156 6.26 -13.40 -12.48
CA LEU A 156 5.03 -13.24 -13.23
C LEU A 156 4.15 -14.48 -13.09
N MET A 157 2.83 -14.27 -13.14
CA MET A 157 1.84 -15.33 -13.25
C MET A 157 0.82 -14.96 -14.33
N THR A 158 0.40 -15.91 -15.13
CA THR A 158 -0.77 -15.74 -16.00
C THR A 158 -2.03 -16.00 -15.16
N VAL A 159 -3.03 -15.17 -15.34
CA VAL A 159 -4.37 -15.34 -14.75
C VAL A 159 -5.33 -15.75 -15.86
N ASP A 160 -5.96 -16.91 -15.74
CA ASP A 160 -6.95 -17.36 -16.72
C ASP A 160 -8.34 -16.72 -16.48
N ASP A 161 -9.30 -17.06 -17.34
CA ASP A 161 -10.67 -16.52 -17.27
C ASP A 161 -11.44 -17.00 -16.02
N ASP A 162 -11.01 -18.10 -15.41
CA ASP A 162 -11.54 -18.64 -14.17
C ASP A 162 -10.79 -18.13 -12.92
N GLY A 163 -9.80 -17.25 -13.10
CA GLY A 163 -9.01 -16.65 -12.03
C GLY A 163 -7.91 -17.54 -11.48
N LYS A 164 -7.58 -18.66 -12.12
CA LYS A 164 -6.50 -19.54 -11.72
C LYS A 164 -5.15 -18.98 -12.14
N LEU A 165 -4.14 -19.32 -11.36
CA LEU A 165 -2.79 -18.80 -11.49
C LEU A 165 -1.86 -19.84 -12.14
N THR A 166 -1.08 -19.41 -13.13
CA THR A 166 0.01 -20.22 -13.71
C THR A 166 1.32 -19.43 -13.61
N PRO A 167 2.28 -19.87 -12.77
CA PRO A 167 3.58 -19.23 -12.67
C PRO A 167 4.32 -19.25 -14.01
N ARG A 168 4.94 -18.12 -14.36
CA ARG A 168 5.76 -17.95 -15.55
C ARG A 168 7.24 -18.16 -15.21
N PRO A 169 8.11 -18.55 -16.16
CA PRO A 169 9.52 -18.83 -15.90
C PRO A 169 10.37 -17.57 -15.73
N GLU A 170 9.91 -16.40 -16.20
CA GLU A 170 10.68 -15.16 -16.20
C GLU A 170 10.98 -14.68 -14.79
N ARG A 171 12.16 -14.09 -14.64
CA ARG A 171 12.70 -13.55 -13.39
C ARG A 171 13.31 -12.19 -13.64
N TYR A 172 13.02 -11.23 -12.75
CA TYR A 172 13.54 -9.89 -12.89
C TYR A 172 14.18 -9.43 -11.58
N THR A 173 15.30 -8.75 -11.71
CA THR A 173 16.04 -8.21 -10.57
C THR A 173 16.16 -6.71 -10.66
N MET A 174 16.23 -6.07 -9.49
CA MET A 174 16.67 -4.68 -9.35
C MET A 174 18.11 -4.58 -8.84
N ASN A 175 18.74 -5.71 -8.50
CA ASN A 175 20.11 -5.71 -8.08
C ASN A 175 21.04 -5.35 -9.25
N THR A 176 22.07 -4.58 -8.95
CA THR A 176 23.19 -4.30 -9.85
C THR A 176 24.49 -4.78 -9.21
N HIS A 177 25.59 -4.77 -9.98
CA HIS A 177 26.90 -5.13 -9.43
C HIS A 177 27.25 -4.29 -8.19
N ASP A 178 26.97 -2.99 -8.26
CA ASP A 178 27.36 -2.04 -7.20
C ASP A 178 26.32 -1.99 -6.04
N LYS A 179 25.09 -2.48 -6.28
CA LYS A 179 23.99 -2.50 -5.32
C LYS A 179 23.31 -3.88 -5.33
N PRO A 180 23.93 -4.91 -4.73
CA PRO A 180 23.47 -6.29 -4.83
C PRO A 180 22.31 -6.63 -3.90
N ASP A 181 21.98 -5.75 -2.94
CA ASP A 181 21.01 -6.02 -1.85
C ASP A 181 19.88 -5.00 -1.79
N ARG A 182 19.42 -4.50 -2.94
CA ARG A 182 18.27 -3.60 -2.96
C ARG A 182 17.03 -4.25 -2.35
N MET A 183 16.32 -3.49 -1.53
CA MET A 183 15.03 -3.88 -1.01
C MET A 183 13.92 -3.13 -1.75
N ALA A 184 12.96 -3.87 -2.29
CA ALA A 184 11.79 -3.32 -2.94
C ALA A 184 10.77 -2.81 -1.90
N THR A 185 10.04 -1.75 -2.23
CA THR A 185 8.98 -1.20 -1.38
C THR A 185 7.59 -1.58 -1.88
N MET A 186 7.23 -1.17 -3.08
CA MET A 186 5.98 -1.52 -3.74
C MET A 186 6.13 -1.46 -5.26
N ALA A 187 5.18 -2.05 -5.98
CA ALA A 187 5.06 -1.94 -7.42
C ALA A 187 3.78 -1.21 -7.83
N THR A 188 3.85 -0.38 -8.85
CA THR A 188 2.70 0.33 -9.43
C THR A 188 2.79 0.34 -10.94
N LEU A 189 1.69 -0.01 -11.62
CA LEU A 189 1.57 0.06 -13.07
C LEU A 189 1.13 1.46 -13.49
N SER A 190 1.76 2.00 -14.52
CA SER A 190 1.26 3.23 -15.14
C SER A 190 -0.13 3.00 -15.77
N PRO A 191 -1.04 4.00 -15.78
CA PRO A 191 -2.38 3.82 -16.31
C PRO A 191 -2.45 3.40 -17.79
N ASN A 192 -1.40 3.70 -18.57
CA ASN A 192 -1.28 3.25 -19.96
C ASN A 192 -0.68 1.84 -20.11
N GLU A 193 -0.44 1.14 -18.99
CA GLU A 193 0.12 -0.21 -18.90
C GLU A 193 1.52 -0.39 -19.54
N LYS A 194 2.22 0.69 -19.86
CA LYS A 194 3.54 0.59 -20.52
C LYS A 194 4.72 0.52 -19.56
N PHE A 195 4.52 0.92 -18.31
CA PHE A 195 5.59 1.04 -17.33
C PHE A 195 5.18 0.50 -15.97
N LEU A 196 6.06 -0.30 -15.38
CA LEU A 196 5.96 -0.74 -14.00
C LEU A 196 7.02 0.01 -13.19
N PHE A 197 6.58 0.73 -12.17
CA PHE A 197 7.43 1.40 -11.19
C PHE A 197 7.65 0.52 -9.99
N VAL A 198 8.86 0.54 -9.43
CA VAL A 198 9.17 -0.08 -8.14
C VAL A 198 10.02 0.88 -7.32
N GLY A 199 9.57 1.23 -6.14
CA GLY A 199 10.39 1.98 -5.18
C GLY A 199 11.46 1.06 -4.57
N THR A 200 12.63 1.62 -4.27
CA THR A 200 13.71 0.92 -3.57
C THR A 200 14.12 1.69 -2.33
N THR A 201 14.50 0.96 -1.29
CA THR A 201 14.99 1.55 -0.04
C THR A 201 16.19 0.74 0.46
N PHE A 202 17.02 1.35 1.29
CA PHE A 202 18.18 0.69 1.92
C PHE A 202 19.18 0.04 0.93
N ASP A 203 19.23 0.56 -0.27
CA ASP A 203 20.11 0.07 -1.32
C ASP A 203 21.55 0.62 -1.20
N GLN A 204 21.79 1.58 -0.29
CA GLN A 204 23.10 2.01 0.11
C GLN A 204 23.41 1.44 1.49
N PRO A 205 24.66 0.94 1.71
CA PRO A 205 25.08 0.63 3.06
C PRO A 205 24.92 1.90 3.90
N PRO A 206 24.20 1.83 5.03
CA PRO A 206 24.07 2.98 5.89
C PRO A 206 25.46 3.46 6.31
N ALA A 207 25.65 4.78 6.33
CA ALA A 207 26.90 5.34 6.84
C ALA A 207 27.12 4.84 8.28
N PRO A 208 28.32 4.40 8.64
CA PRO A 208 28.58 3.96 10.00
C PRO A 208 28.26 5.08 11.00
N ASN A 209 27.87 4.70 12.21
CA ASN A 209 27.74 5.64 13.31
C ASN A 209 29.02 6.46 13.48
N PRO A 210 28.99 7.67 14.12
CA PRO A 210 30.17 8.48 14.34
C PRO A 210 31.32 7.77 15.07
N ASP A 211 31.02 6.72 15.84
CA ASP A 211 31.99 5.85 16.52
C ASP A 211 32.52 4.71 15.63
N GLY A 212 32.13 4.67 14.36
CA GLY A 212 32.52 3.64 13.40
C GLY A 212 31.74 2.34 13.51
N SER A 213 30.80 2.22 14.45
CA SER A 213 29.94 1.04 14.53
C SER A 213 28.97 0.99 13.34
N PRO A 214 28.65 -0.21 12.83
CA PRO A 214 27.66 -0.34 11.75
C PRO A 214 26.29 0.07 12.26
N ILE A 215 25.53 0.76 11.41
CA ILE A 215 24.13 1.01 11.67
C ILE A 215 23.39 -0.30 11.50
N ILE A 216 22.81 -0.79 12.59
CA ILE A 216 22.08 -2.04 12.61
C ILE A 216 20.60 -1.68 12.60
N TRP A 217 19.91 -2.03 11.53
CA TRP A 217 18.44 -1.90 11.40
C TRP A 217 17.67 -2.88 12.30
N VAL A 218 18.35 -3.54 13.23
CA VAL A 218 17.78 -4.54 14.09
C VAL A 218 17.34 -3.88 15.38
N GLN A 219 16.04 -3.73 15.60
CA GLN A 219 15.51 -3.51 16.94
C GLN A 219 15.54 -4.84 17.69
N LYS A 220 16.44 -4.98 18.64
CA LYS A 220 16.24 -5.92 19.73
C LYS A 220 15.41 -5.23 20.80
N HIS A 221 14.48 -5.94 21.44
CA HIS A 221 13.65 -5.45 22.52
C HIS A 221 14.38 -4.46 23.43
N GLY A 222 13.90 -3.19 23.45
CA GLY A 222 14.41 -2.16 24.34
C GLY A 222 15.78 -1.54 24.00
N ALA A 223 16.42 -1.93 22.91
CA ALA A 223 17.69 -1.32 22.52
C ALA A 223 17.48 0.06 21.85
N PRO A 224 18.37 1.03 22.09
CA PRO A 224 18.36 2.27 21.33
C PRO A 224 18.50 1.98 19.84
N HIS A 225 17.74 2.69 19.05
CA HIS A 225 17.69 2.54 17.60
C HIS A 225 18.40 3.72 16.96
N SER A 226 19.44 3.48 16.19
CA SER A 226 20.01 4.53 15.35
C SER A 226 19.52 4.36 13.92
N ILE A 227 18.95 5.42 13.38
CA ILE A 227 18.51 5.49 12.00
C ILE A 227 19.65 6.08 11.19
N ALA A 228 20.06 5.36 10.14
CA ALA A 228 20.87 5.98 9.11
C ALA A 228 20.01 7.06 8.43
N SER A 229 20.52 8.28 8.35
CA SER A 229 19.94 9.22 7.41
C SER A 229 20.29 8.72 6.02
N ASN A 230 19.34 8.12 5.31
CA ASN A 230 19.51 7.90 3.90
C ASN A 230 19.49 9.26 3.20
N ALA A 231 20.60 9.64 2.63
CA ALA A 231 20.61 10.72 1.66
C ALA A 231 19.67 10.34 0.50
N PRO A 232 19.12 11.32 -0.23
CA PRO A 232 18.39 11.03 -1.46
C PRO A 232 19.22 10.11 -2.36
N ASP A 233 18.61 8.97 -2.75
CA ASP A 233 19.27 8.01 -3.61
C ASP A 233 18.98 8.36 -5.08
N PRO A 234 20.04 8.64 -5.90
CA PRO A 234 19.84 8.91 -7.32
C PRO A 234 19.24 7.74 -8.11
N ASP A 235 19.24 6.54 -7.55
CA ASP A 235 18.74 5.31 -8.17
C ASP A 235 17.57 4.70 -7.38
N GLY A 236 16.90 5.47 -6.54
CA GLY A 236 15.87 4.99 -5.61
C GLY A 236 14.56 4.58 -6.27
N LEU A 237 14.41 4.73 -7.57
CA LEU A 237 13.21 4.37 -8.31
C LEU A 237 13.58 3.51 -9.52
N ALA A 238 13.13 2.26 -9.55
CA ALA A 238 13.28 1.37 -10.68
C ALA A 238 12.06 1.45 -11.61
N LEU A 239 12.32 1.44 -12.92
CA LEU A 239 11.31 1.45 -13.97
C LEU A 239 11.55 0.28 -14.92
N PHE A 240 10.48 -0.44 -15.25
CA PHE A 240 10.46 -1.53 -16.22
C PHE A 240 9.48 -1.21 -17.33
N HIS A 241 9.86 -1.41 -18.58
CA HIS A 241 8.90 -1.47 -19.68
C HIS A 241 8.06 -2.73 -19.57
N VAL A 242 6.76 -2.63 -19.84
CA VAL A 242 5.83 -3.74 -19.88
C VAL A 242 5.52 -4.06 -21.33
N GLY A 243 5.81 -5.28 -21.77
CA GLY A 243 5.54 -5.77 -23.11
C GLY A 243 4.06 -6.10 -23.31
N GLU A 244 3.65 -6.29 -24.55
CA GLU A 244 2.27 -6.66 -24.92
C GLU A 244 1.82 -8.00 -24.29
N ASP A 245 2.75 -8.90 -24.02
CA ASP A 245 2.52 -10.19 -23.34
C ASP A 245 2.66 -10.07 -21.81
N GLY A 246 2.85 -8.89 -21.28
CA GLY A 246 3.08 -8.60 -19.86
C GLY A 246 4.48 -8.94 -19.35
N ALA A 247 5.42 -9.36 -20.22
CA ALA A 247 6.81 -9.52 -19.84
C ALA A 247 7.45 -8.16 -19.55
N LEU A 248 8.40 -8.15 -18.62
CA LEU A 248 9.10 -6.92 -18.24
C LEU A 248 10.41 -6.79 -19.01
N GLY A 249 10.77 -5.56 -19.33
CA GLY A 249 12.10 -5.23 -19.81
C GLY A 249 13.14 -5.27 -18.71
N GLN A 250 14.35 -4.83 -19.03
CA GLN A 250 15.41 -4.62 -18.04
C GLN A 250 15.08 -3.38 -17.21
N ALA A 251 15.40 -3.40 -15.90
CA ALA A 251 15.26 -2.24 -15.02
C ALA A 251 16.13 -1.07 -15.48
N SER A 252 15.55 0.10 -15.53
CA SER A 252 16.26 1.38 -15.52
C SER A 252 16.06 2.07 -14.18
N PHE A 253 17.03 2.88 -13.76
CA PHE A 253 17.02 3.50 -12.44
C PHE A 253 16.95 5.02 -12.54
N HIS A 254 16.16 5.63 -11.67
CA HIS A 254 15.87 7.05 -11.68
C HIS A 254 16.00 7.65 -10.28
N ASP A 255 16.39 8.92 -10.22
CA ASP A 255 16.44 9.69 -8.98
C ASP A 255 15.02 9.87 -8.40
N GLY A 256 14.77 9.28 -7.24
CA GLY A 256 13.52 9.41 -6.51
C GLY A 256 13.35 10.76 -5.78
N ARG A 257 14.37 11.63 -5.77
CA ARG A 257 14.41 12.97 -5.16
C ARG A 257 14.30 13.03 -3.64
N GLY A 258 13.98 11.95 -2.98
CA GLY A 258 13.87 11.86 -1.52
C GLY A 258 14.49 10.57 -0.99
N ALA A 259 14.68 10.51 0.32
CA ALA A 259 15.23 9.31 0.96
C ALA A 259 14.16 8.24 1.13
N SER A 260 14.46 7.01 0.73
CA SER A 260 13.57 5.85 0.78
C SER A 260 12.25 6.07 0.05
N PRO A 261 12.24 6.15 -1.29
CA PRO A 261 11.00 6.13 -2.05
C PRO A 261 10.18 4.91 -1.68
N TRP A 262 8.94 5.12 -1.22
CA TRP A 262 8.16 4.03 -0.65
C TRP A 262 6.91 3.71 -1.45
N TYR A 263 6.04 4.69 -1.66
CA TYR A 263 4.74 4.48 -2.29
C TYR A 263 4.53 5.37 -3.49
N ILE A 264 4.02 4.81 -4.57
CA ILE A 264 3.75 5.50 -5.83
C ILE A 264 2.26 5.34 -6.14
N ALA A 265 1.55 6.45 -6.31
CA ALA A 265 0.16 6.44 -6.74
C ALA A 265 -0.04 7.39 -7.92
N PHE A 266 -0.60 6.87 -9.02
CA PHE A 266 -0.98 7.71 -10.17
C PHE A 266 -2.23 8.51 -9.86
N LEU A 267 -2.34 9.68 -10.46
CA LEU A 267 -3.56 10.47 -10.44
C LEU A 267 -4.63 9.82 -11.34
N HIS A 268 -5.88 10.01 -11.00
CA HIS A 268 -6.99 9.37 -11.71
C HIS A 268 -7.30 10.05 -13.05
N ASN A 269 -7.19 11.39 -13.09
CA ASN A 269 -7.55 12.21 -14.25
C ASN A 269 -6.33 12.68 -15.06
N GLN A 270 -5.11 12.48 -14.56
CA GLN A 270 -3.84 12.82 -15.19
C GLN A 270 -2.96 11.58 -15.23
N GLN A 271 -3.16 10.76 -16.25
CA GLN A 271 -2.57 9.42 -16.37
C GLN A 271 -1.03 9.39 -16.49
N ASP A 272 -0.41 10.52 -16.76
CA ASP A 272 1.05 10.71 -16.82
C ASP A 272 1.64 11.21 -15.50
N THR A 273 0.80 11.54 -14.53
CA THR A 273 1.19 12.20 -13.29
C THR A 273 0.97 11.27 -12.09
N PHE A 274 1.93 11.25 -11.18
CA PHE A 274 1.90 10.44 -9.96
C PHE A 274 2.35 11.23 -8.74
N VAL A 275 2.08 10.69 -7.56
CA VAL A 275 2.66 11.13 -6.29
C VAL A 275 3.58 10.04 -5.75
N LEU A 276 4.64 10.44 -5.08
CA LEU A 276 5.66 9.58 -4.51
C LEU A 276 5.91 9.96 -3.05
N GLY A 277 5.69 9.01 -2.13
CA GLY A 277 5.95 9.17 -0.70
C GLY A 277 7.31 8.63 -0.30
N TYR A 278 7.90 9.18 0.76
CA TYR A 278 9.24 8.85 1.24
C TYR A 278 9.23 8.46 2.70
N ALA A 279 9.64 7.22 2.99
CA ALA A 279 9.62 6.71 4.36
C ALA A 279 10.63 7.42 5.30
N VAL A 280 11.81 7.77 4.81
CA VAL A 280 12.83 8.51 5.57
C VAL A 280 12.85 9.99 5.17
N GLY A 281 12.44 10.29 3.97
CA GLY A 281 12.36 11.65 3.44
C GLY A 281 11.16 12.47 3.91
N ASP A 282 10.23 11.89 4.68
CA ASP A 282 9.14 12.57 5.41
C ASP A 282 8.27 13.51 4.59
N GLY A 283 8.01 13.17 3.35
CA GLY A 283 7.27 14.04 2.47
C GLY A 283 6.68 13.32 1.26
N VAL A 284 6.02 14.10 0.43
CA VAL A 284 5.42 13.65 -0.83
C VAL A 284 5.89 14.54 -1.97
N SER A 285 6.28 13.94 -3.09
CA SER A 285 6.57 14.64 -4.35
C SER A 285 5.49 14.40 -5.38
N MET A 286 5.39 15.30 -6.34
CA MET A 286 4.70 15.03 -7.61
C MET A 286 5.71 14.63 -8.68
N GLY A 287 5.37 13.64 -9.48
CA GLY A 287 6.15 13.20 -10.62
C GLY A 287 5.34 13.12 -11.90
N LYS A 288 6.04 13.12 -13.03
CA LYS A 288 5.48 12.84 -14.35
C LYS A 288 6.35 11.85 -15.09
N ILE A 289 5.69 11.03 -15.91
CA ILE A 289 6.34 10.16 -16.87
C ILE A 289 5.86 10.49 -18.27
N ASP A 290 6.77 10.64 -19.23
CA ASP A 290 6.41 10.83 -20.63
C ASP A 290 6.26 9.49 -21.37
N ALA A 291 5.92 9.57 -22.66
CA ALA A 291 5.69 8.40 -23.51
C ALA A 291 6.95 7.53 -23.71
N ASP A 292 8.12 8.10 -23.54
CA ASP A 292 9.42 7.46 -23.71
C ASP A 292 9.98 6.91 -22.38
N GLY A 293 9.23 7.06 -21.28
CA GLY A 293 9.64 6.59 -19.94
C GLY A 293 10.53 7.56 -19.18
N LYS A 294 10.69 8.79 -19.64
CA LYS A 294 11.44 9.81 -18.91
C LYS A 294 10.63 10.32 -17.73
N ILE A 295 11.22 10.21 -16.55
CA ILE A 295 10.61 10.64 -15.29
C ILE A 295 11.14 12.02 -14.89
N THR A 296 10.25 12.86 -14.39
CA THR A 296 10.58 14.14 -13.73
C THR A 296 9.84 14.19 -12.40
N ILE A 297 10.54 14.52 -11.31
CA ILE A 297 9.97 14.56 -9.95
C ILE A 297 10.30 15.91 -9.32
N SER A 298 9.30 16.53 -8.67
CA SER A 298 9.47 17.75 -7.88
C SER A 298 10.25 17.47 -6.59
N SER A 299 10.73 18.53 -5.94
CA SER A 299 11.21 18.40 -4.56
C SER A 299 10.08 17.96 -3.63
N PRO A 300 10.39 17.15 -2.60
CA PRO A 300 9.40 16.73 -1.61
C PRO A 300 8.79 17.92 -0.87
N VAL A 301 7.48 17.86 -0.63
CA VAL A 301 6.79 18.71 0.35
C VAL A 301 6.79 17.95 1.67
N MET A 302 7.59 18.44 2.62
CA MET A 302 7.88 17.76 3.89
C MET A 302 6.80 18.06 4.92
N ILE A 303 6.41 17.04 5.69
CA ILE A 303 5.63 17.26 6.92
C ILE A 303 6.53 17.81 8.04
N ASP A 304 5.92 18.40 9.06
CA ASP A 304 6.67 18.90 10.21
C ASP A 304 7.23 17.76 11.07
N THR A 305 8.53 17.55 10.98
CA THR A 305 9.29 16.63 11.82
C THR A 305 10.06 17.38 12.90
N SER A 306 9.43 18.32 13.58
CA SER A 306 10.05 19.21 14.59
C SER A 306 10.86 18.46 15.66
N ALA A 307 10.63 17.17 15.86
CA ALA A 307 11.43 16.30 16.73
C ALA A 307 12.72 15.77 16.07
N GLY A 308 13.00 16.10 14.80
CA GLY A 308 14.16 15.60 14.04
C GLY A 308 14.17 14.11 13.80
N ARG A 309 12.99 13.46 13.80
CA ARG A 309 12.83 12.01 13.63
C ARG A 309 11.93 11.72 12.44
N PRO A 310 12.26 10.72 11.60
CA PRO A 310 11.43 10.36 10.47
C PRO A 310 10.01 9.99 10.88
N SER A 311 9.03 10.44 10.09
CA SER A 311 7.63 10.04 10.25
C SER A 311 7.35 8.64 9.68
N GLU A 312 8.25 8.14 8.86
CA GLU A 312 8.09 6.88 8.12
C GLU A 312 6.79 6.90 7.30
N LEU A 313 6.69 7.90 6.41
CA LEU A 313 5.55 8.08 5.51
C LEU A 313 5.57 6.98 4.45
N CYS A 314 4.69 5.99 4.58
CA CYS A 314 4.80 4.75 3.83
C CYS A 314 3.68 4.51 2.81
N TRP A 315 2.43 4.84 3.08
CA TRP A 315 1.29 4.53 2.19
C TRP A 315 0.54 5.79 1.78
N LEU A 316 0.12 5.83 0.53
CA LEU A 316 -0.60 6.96 -0.05
C LEU A 316 -1.96 6.52 -0.63
N SER A 317 -2.95 7.39 -0.53
CA SER A 317 -4.19 7.34 -1.32
C SER A 317 -4.45 8.69 -1.95
N VAL A 318 -4.80 8.70 -3.24
CA VAL A 318 -5.19 9.90 -3.98
C VAL A 318 -6.71 9.96 -4.09
N SER A 319 -7.31 11.12 -3.83
CA SER A 319 -8.75 11.30 -4.00
C SER A 319 -9.16 11.20 -5.48
N PRO A 320 -10.39 10.69 -5.78
CA PRO A 320 -10.83 10.48 -7.17
C PRO A 320 -10.88 11.76 -8.01
N ASP A 321 -10.92 12.91 -7.38
CA ASP A 321 -10.91 14.23 -8.03
C ASP A 321 -9.49 14.81 -8.18
N ASP A 322 -8.45 14.05 -7.81
CA ASP A 322 -7.03 14.41 -7.82
C ASP A 322 -6.69 15.66 -6.97
N ARG A 323 -7.48 15.95 -5.93
CA ARG A 323 -7.26 17.17 -5.14
C ARG A 323 -6.60 16.92 -3.80
N THR A 324 -6.69 15.71 -3.28
CA THR A 324 -6.18 15.38 -1.95
C THR A 324 -5.36 14.11 -2.00
N VAL A 325 -4.21 14.10 -1.33
CA VAL A 325 -3.42 12.92 -1.04
C VAL A 325 -3.44 12.70 0.45
N TYR A 326 -3.82 11.49 0.88
CA TYR A 326 -3.69 11.04 2.26
C TYR A 326 -2.43 10.20 2.38
N ALA A 327 -1.62 10.48 3.39
CA ALA A 327 -0.32 9.85 3.60
C ALA A 327 -0.25 9.27 5.01
N THR A 328 0.00 7.96 5.11
CA THR A 328 0.14 7.25 6.37
C THR A 328 1.52 7.47 6.96
N ASN A 329 1.59 7.99 8.19
CA ASN A 329 2.82 8.20 8.95
C ASN A 329 3.01 7.03 9.94
N PHE A 330 3.74 6.01 9.52
CA PHE A 330 3.96 4.78 10.30
C PHE A 330 4.60 5.08 11.66
N GLY A 331 5.64 5.92 11.68
CA GLY A 331 6.36 6.27 12.89
C GLY A 331 5.57 7.16 13.85
N TYR A 332 4.60 7.95 13.34
CA TYR A 332 3.81 8.86 14.16
C TYR A 332 2.41 8.37 14.48
N SER A 333 2.00 7.22 13.95
CA SER A 333 0.69 6.60 14.23
C SER A 333 -0.50 7.47 13.81
N ASN A 334 -0.37 8.19 12.72
CA ASN A 334 -1.40 9.08 12.20
C ASN A 334 -1.37 9.15 10.67
N VAL A 335 -2.21 9.99 10.11
CA VAL A 335 -2.28 10.29 8.67
C VAL A 335 -2.11 11.79 8.50
N SER A 336 -1.35 12.21 7.50
CA SER A 336 -1.29 13.58 7.01
C SER A 336 -2.03 13.70 5.69
N SER A 337 -2.47 14.89 5.33
CA SER A 337 -3.07 15.14 4.02
C SER A 337 -2.39 16.30 3.30
N TYR A 338 -2.35 16.17 1.98
CA TYR A 338 -1.81 17.16 1.06
C TYR A 338 -2.89 17.58 0.08
N ARG A 339 -2.85 18.83 -0.34
CA ARG A 339 -3.67 19.36 -1.42
C ARG A 339 -2.86 19.44 -2.70
N ILE A 340 -3.44 18.94 -3.78
CA ILE A 340 -2.94 19.14 -5.15
C ILE A 340 -3.63 20.38 -5.73
N ASN A 341 -2.85 21.31 -6.23
CA ASN A 341 -3.33 22.53 -6.87
C ASN A 341 -2.48 22.88 -8.10
N GLY A 342 -2.81 23.97 -8.79
CA GLY A 342 -2.08 24.39 -9.98
C GLY A 342 -0.60 24.74 -9.78
N LYS A 343 -0.12 24.78 -8.53
CA LYS A 343 1.29 25.02 -8.15
C LYS A 343 2.02 23.76 -7.70
N GLY A 344 1.31 22.62 -7.57
CA GLY A 344 1.84 21.35 -7.09
C GLY A 344 1.18 20.89 -5.79
N LEU A 345 1.97 20.37 -4.86
CA LEU A 345 1.53 19.89 -3.55
C LEU A 345 1.70 20.97 -2.48
N GLU A 346 0.78 20.99 -1.52
CA GLU A 346 0.91 21.71 -0.25
C GLU A 346 0.31 20.87 0.89
N ILE A 347 0.83 21.00 2.11
CA ILE A 347 0.25 20.35 3.28
C ILE A 347 -1.14 20.95 3.54
N ALA A 348 -2.17 20.09 3.61
CA ALA A 348 -3.51 20.49 4.01
C ALA A 348 -3.70 20.32 5.51
N LYS A 349 -3.33 19.15 6.05
CA LYS A 349 -3.38 18.84 7.49
C LYS A 349 -2.23 17.94 7.89
N ASP A 350 -1.59 18.27 9.00
CA ASP A 350 -0.57 17.46 9.65
C ASP A 350 -0.69 17.59 11.19
N PRO A 351 -1.30 16.58 11.85
CA PRO A 351 -1.98 15.41 11.30
C PRO A 351 -3.38 15.70 10.75
N ALA A 352 -3.87 14.83 9.86
CA ALA A 352 -5.24 14.87 9.34
C ALA A 352 -6.26 14.22 10.29
N CYS A 353 -5.81 13.30 11.15
CA CYS A 353 -6.60 12.68 12.21
C CYS A 353 -5.81 12.61 13.51
N PRO A 354 -6.48 12.44 14.68
CA PRO A 354 -5.80 12.17 15.92
C PRO A 354 -4.91 10.92 15.83
N LYS A 355 -3.79 10.94 16.58
CA LYS A 355 -2.92 9.79 16.73
C LYS A 355 -3.69 8.61 17.34
N VAL A 356 -3.55 7.41 16.73
CA VAL A 356 -4.03 6.16 17.30
C VAL A 356 -2.89 5.55 18.13
N PRO A 357 -2.99 5.47 19.45
CA PRO A 357 -1.91 4.95 20.29
C PRO A 357 -1.64 3.47 20.01
N GLY A 358 -0.36 3.08 19.96
CA GLY A 358 0.06 1.69 20.08
C GLY A 358 -0.01 1.18 21.52
N ASP A 359 0.23 -0.11 21.70
CA ASP A 359 0.20 -0.76 23.02
C ASP A 359 1.49 -0.54 23.87
N GLY A 360 2.47 0.17 23.32
CA GLY A 360 3.74 0.47 23.98
C GLY A 360 4.86 -0.53 23.68
N THR A 361 4.58 -1.65 23.06
CA THR A 361 5.57 -2.72 22.81
C THR A 361 6.38 -2.47 21.53
N PHE A 362 5.76 -1.88 20.51
CA PHE A 362 6.42 -1.59 19.24
C PHE A 362 6.94 -0.16 19.16
N ARG A 363 8.17 -0.02 18.69
CA ARG A 363 8.78 1.26 18.36
C ARG A 363 9.16 1.28 16.88
N ALA A 364 8.74 2.32 16.21
CA ALA A 364 9.14 2.59 14.83
C ALA A 364 10.63 2.93 14.72
N LEU A 365 11.16 3.05 13.52
CA LEU A 365 12.56 3.38 13.26
C LEU A 365 12.99 4.70 13.93
N ASN A 366 12.07 5.64 14.08
CA ASN A 366 12.31 6.89 14.81
C ASN A 366 12.41 6.72 16.35
N GLY A 367 12.24 5.50 16.89
CA GLY A 367 12.26 5.20 18.33
C GLY A 367 10.99 5.60 19.09
N VAL A 368 9.97 6.13 18.42
CA VAL A 368 8.68 6.48 19.02
C VAL A 368 7.78 5.24 19.09
N VAL A 369 7.00 5.10 20.14
CA VAL A 369 5.95 4.07 20.22
C VAL A 369 4.95 4.32 19.09
N SER A 370 4.78 3.30 18.26
CA SER A 370 3.88 3.34 17.12
C SER A 370 2.78 2.29 17.23
N SER A 371 1.60 2.62 16.75
CA SER A 371 0.51 1.67 16.53
C SER A 371 0.69 0.86 15.25
N GLY A 372 1.76 1.11 14.48
CA GLY A 372 2.08 0.43 13.24
C GLY A 372 0.99 0.60 12.18
N PRO A 373 0.63 1.84 11.79
CA PRO A 373 -0.30 2.03 10.68
C PRO A 373 0.35 1.49 9.40
N SER A 374 -0.26 0.48 8.83
CA SER A 374 0.13 -0.11 7.56
C SER A 374 -0.88 0.27 6.47
N ASP A 375 -1.11 -0.51 5.48
CA ASP A 375 -1.88 -0.17 4.30
C ASP A 375 -3.19 0.62 4.55
N ASN A 376 -3.58 1.41 3.57
CA ASN A 376 -4.81 2.21 3.59
C ASN A 376 -5.62 2.03 2.30
N TRP A 377 -6.88 2.39 2.35
CA TRP A 377 -7.76 2.38 1.19
C TRP A 377 -8.77 3.52 1.26
N LEU A 378 -8.88 4.25 0.16
CA LEU A 378 -9.88 5.32 -0.03
C LEU A 378 -11.00 4.80 -0.93
N THR A 379 -12.25 5.08 -0.55
CA THR A 379 -13.40 4.66 -1.36
C THR A 379 -13.40 5.32 -2.75
N PRO A 380 -13.96 4.65 -3.78
CA PRO A 380 -13.99 5.20 -5.15
C PRO A 380 -14.72 6.53 -5.29
N ASP A 381 -15.62 6.85 -4.35
CA ASP A 381 -16.29 8.17 -4.26
C ASP A 381 -15.51 9.20 -3.44
N GLY A 382 -14.39 8.79 -2.83
CA GLY A 382 -13.55 9.62 -1.98
C GLY A 382 -14.16 9.97 -0.62
N ALA A 383 -15.31 9.39 -0.26
CA ALA A 383 -16.05 9.77 0.95
C ALA A 383 -15.47 9.18 2.24
N TYR A 384 -14.83 8.01 2.15
CA TYR A 384 -14.30 7.30 3.32
C TYR A 384 -12.89 6.79 3.09
N PHE A 385 -12.07 6.90 4.13
CA PHE A 385 -10.68 6.42 4.17
C PHE A 385 -10.56 5.37 5.28
N TYR A 386 -9.93 4.24 4.99
CA TYR A 386 -9.72 3.15 5.95
C TYR A 386 -8.23 2.93 6.15
N GLN A 387 -7.82 2.75 7.41
CA GLN A 387 -6.43 2.61 7.82
C GLN A 387 -6.26 1.46 8.80
N ILE A 388 -5.31 0.57 8.53
CA ILE A 388 -4.88 -0.48 9.45
C ILE A 388 -3.94 0.13 10.50
N TYR A 389 -4.14 -0.24 11.77
CA TYR A 389 -3.23 0.04 12.89
C TYR A 389 -2.90 -1.27 13.59
N GLY A 390 -1.90 -2.00 13.06
CA GLY A 390 -1.59 -3.39 13.44
C GLY A 390 -1.24 -3.55 14.92
N ASN A 391 -0.42 -2.66 15.48
CA ASN A 391 -0.02 -2.70 16.89
C ASN A 391 -1.04 -2.07 17.85
N ALA A 392 -2.15 -1.56 17.34
CA ALA A 392 -3.33 -1.20 18.11
C ALA A 392 -4.47 -2.20 17.92
N SER A 393 -4.26 -3.27 17.12
CA SER A 393 -5.29 -4.25 16.74
C SER A 393 -6.57 -3.61 16.21
N LYS A 394 -6.45 -2.56 15.39
CA LYS A 394 -7.58 -1.79 14.87
C LYS A 394 -7.50 -1.57 13.37
N LEU A 395 -8.64 -1.72 12.72
CA LEU A 395 -8.94 -1.13 11.42
C LEU A 395 -9.89 0.04 11.68
N VAL A 396 -9.51 1.26 11.31
CA VAL A 396 -10.29 2.47 11.55
C VAL A 396 -10.77 3.04 10.22
N GLY A 397 -12.04 3.38 10.16
CA GLY A 397 -12.65 4.08 9.03
C GLY A 397 -12.98 5.52 9.38
N TYR A 398 -12.64 6.41 8.47
CA TYR A 398 -12.81 7.86 8.60
C TYR A 398 -13.67 8.41 7.47
N ALA A 399 -14.54 9.37 7.77
CA ALA A 399 -15.11 10.25 6.76
C ALA A 399 -14.08 11.31 6.36
N THR A 400 -13.91 11.52 5.07
CA THR A 400 -13.06 12.60 4.54
C THR A 400 -13.76 13.94 4.65
N ARG A 401 -12.99 15.01 4.81
CA ARG A 401 -13.52 16.38 4.88
C ARG A 401 -12.87 17.27 3.80
N PRO A 402 -13.58 18.30 3.30
CA PRO A 402 -13.05 19.16 2.23
C PRO A 402 -11.76 19.90 2.60
N ASP A 403 -11.49 20.10 3.89
CA ASP A 403 -10.27 20.72 4.36
C ASP A 403 -9.07 19.74 4.48
N GLY A 404 -9.29 18.47 4.12
CA GLY A 404 -8.30 17.39 4.19
C GLY A 404 -8.26 16.67 5.53
N SER A 405 -9.08 17.05 6.52
CA SER A 405 -9.17 16.32 7.78
C SER A 405 -9.97 15.02 7.65
N LEU A 406 -9.73 14.10 8.57
CA LEU A 406 -10.34 12.79 8.68
C LEU A 406 -11.09 12.69 10.02
N GLU A 407 -12.36 12.31 9.97
CA GLU A 407 -13.20 12.13 11.14
C GLU A 407 -13.58 10.65 11.30
N GLU A 408 -13.24 10.05 12.44
CA GLU A 408 -13.52 8.63 12.70
C GLU A 408 -15.04 8.36 12.69
N VAL A 409 -15.46 7.36 11.93
CA VAL A 409 -16.85 6.93 11.82
C VAL A 409 -17.06 5.48 12.25
N THR A 410 -16.00 4.68 12.24
CA THR A 410 -16.07 3.26 12.58
C THR A 410 -14.71 2.72 12.95
N SER A 411 -14.70 1.66 13.76
CA SER A 411 -13.51 0.84 13.94
C SER A 411 -13.89 -0.63 14.11
N ALA A 412 -12.97 -1.53 13.71
CA ALA A 412 -13.10 -2.98 13.90
C ALA A 412 -11.83 -3.53 14.53
N ALA A 413 -12.00 -4.55 15.38
CA ALA A 413 -10.86 -5.30 15.92
C ALA A 413 -10.24 -6.19 14.84
N ILE A 414 -8.92 -6.22 14.77
CA ILE A 414 -8.15 -7.03 13.82
C ILE A 414 -7.05 -7.81 14.57
N PRO A 415 -6.47 -8.86 13.95
CA PRO A 415 -5.33 -9.55 14.52
C PRO A 415 -4.19 -8.58 14.82
N TYR A 416 -3.44 -8.91 15.86
CA TYR A 416 -2.32 -8.10 16.34
C TYR A 416 -1.13 -8.18 15.37
N ASN A 417 -0.45 -7.07 15.19
CA ASN A 417 0.84 -6.87 14.52
C ASN A 417 0.86 -6.95 12.99
N SER A 418 0.34 -7.99 12.39
CA SER A 418 0.70 -8.32 11.00
C SER A 418 -0.32 -7.96 9.92
N PRO A 419 -1.55 -7.48 10.21
CA PRO A 419 -2.52 -7.24 9.16
C PRO A 419 -2.02 -6.24 8.14
N GLN A 420 -2.24 -6.56 6.86
CA GLN A 420 -1.78 -5.75 5.73
C GLN A 420 -2.70 -5.91 4.54
N GLY A 421 -2.52 -5.03 3.56
CA GLY A 421 -3.27 -5.06 2.33
C GLY A 421 -4.73 -4.68 2.53
N LEU A 422 -5.15 -3.60 1.91
CA LEU A 422 -6.53 -3.19 1.83
C LEU A 422 -6.96 -3.04 0.38
N ALA A 423 -8.07 -3.67 0.03
CA ALA A 423 -8.74 -3.49 -1.25
C ALA A 423 -10.25 -3.46 -1.04
N GLY A 424 -10.97 -2.71 -1.88
CA GLY A 424 -12.42 -2.58 -1.72
C GLY A 424 -13.14 -2.02 -2.93
N PHE A 425 -14.47 -1.96 -2.83
CA PHE A 425 -15.34 -1.33 -3.84
C PHE A 425 -16.69 -0.94 -3.25
#